data_014a54f3b0d830648a084cc68d0d386c
#
_entry.id   014a54f3b0d830648a084cc68d0d386c
#
_cell.length_a   1.000
_cell.length_b   1.000
_cell.length_c   1.000
_cell.angle_alpha   90.00
_cell.angle_beta   90.00
_cell.angle_gamma   90.00
#
_symmetry.space_group_name_H-M   'P 1'
#
loop_
_entity.id
_entity.type
_entity.pdbx_description
1 polymer ?
#
loop_
_entity_poly.entity_id
_entity_poly.type
_entity_poly.pdbx_seq_one_letter_code
_entity_poly.pdbx_strand_id
1 'polypeptide(L)'
;MWDSKTAQKKQRFKLTKGARGINAIAISSDNKLVACVDLHDDHNIYFFDADSGSLVWKEKGDTNKIFDVTFNHATGNDLQAVTVGTKHIKFWSPNAKDCKKGLFGKSELQTSFACAAYDNKGVCYTGGANSLIYVW
;
A
#
# COMPACT_ATOMS: atom_id res chain seq x y z
N MET A 1 0.96 7.27 -16.00
CA MET A 1 -0.48 7.10 -16.34
C MET A 1 -0.67 7.33 -17.83
N TRP A 2 -1.50 6.54 -18.44
CA TRP A 2 -1.85 6.64 -19.86
C TRP A 2 -3.38 6.66 -19.99
N ASP A 3 -3.88 7.37 -20.97
CA ASP A 3 -5.28 7.31 -21.33
C ASP A 3 -5.54 6.01 -22.09
N SER A 4 -6.46 5.17 -21.60
CA SER A 4 -6.73 3.85 -22.21
C SER A 4 -7.44 3.92 -23.56
N LYS A 5 -8.11 5.06 -23.87
CA LYS A 5 -8.82 5.26 -25.13
C LYS A 5 -7.93 5.87 -26.20
N THR A 6 -7.09 6.83 -25.81
CA THR A 6 -6.24 7.58 -26.76
C THR A 6 -4.80 7.09 -26.81
N ALA A 7 -4.39 6.21 -25.88
CA ALA A 7 -3.03 5.77 -25.65
C ALA A 7 -2.03 6.93 -25.41
N GLN A 8 -2.52 8.09 -25.07
CA GLN A 8 -1.69 9.24 -24.76
C GLN A 8 -1.22 9.21 -23.31
N LYS A 9 0.02 9.60 -23.10
CA LYS A 9 0.58 9.74 -21.75
C LYS A 9 -0.04 10.95 -21.06
N LYS A 10 -0.74 10.73 -19.94
CA LYS A 10 -1.32 11.79 -19.11
C LYS A 10 -0.39 12.25 -18.01
N GLN A 11 0.19 11.32 -17.24
CA GLN A 11 0.98 11.66 -16.06
C GLN A 11 2.12 10.68 -15.83
N ARG A 12 3.20 11.15 -15.21
CA ARG A 12 4.34 10.35 -14.77
C ARG A 12 4.67 10.66 -13.32
N PHE A 13 4.60 9.64 -12.49
CA PHE A 13 5.04 9.71 -11.09
C PHE A 13 6.54 9.41 -11.02
N LYS A 14 7.28 10.24 -10.30
CA LYS A 14 8.73 10.07 -10.17
C LYS A 14 9.08 9.78 -8.72
N LEU A 15 9.62 8.60 -8.46
CA LEU A 15 10.17 8.24 -7.17
C LEU A 15 11.43 9.04 -6.86
N THR A 16 11.80 9.10 -5.59
CA THR A 16 13.02 9.76 -5.14
C THR A 16 14.27 9.03 -5.65
N LYS A 17 15.41 9.74 -5.67
CA LYS A 17 16.70 9.19 -6.08
C LYS A 17 17.02 7.95 -5.23
N GLY A 18 17.47 6.88 -5.88
CA GLY A 18 17.82 5.61 -5.23
C GLY A 18 16.75 4.51 -5.34
N ALA A 19 15.50 4.84 -5.70
CA ALA A 19 14.49 3.81 -5.98
C ALA A 19 14.91 2.95 -7.18
N ARG A 20 14.85 1.63 -7.03
CA ARG A 20 15.30 0.66 -8.07
C ARG A 20 14.17 0.17 -8.97
N GLY A 21 12.92 0.34 -8.56
CA GLY A 21 11.73 -0.10 -9.29
C GLY A 21 10.50 -0.01 -8.40
N ILE A 22 9.36 -0.41 -8.93
CA ILE A 22 8.08 -0.46 -8.20
C ILE A 22 7.66 -1.91 -8.08
N ASN A 23 7.33 -2.35 -6.87
CA ASN A 23 6.89 -3.71 -6.59
C ASN A 23 5.37 -3.85 -6.55
N ALA A 24 4.69 -2.86 -5.98
CA ALA A 24 3.24 -2.85 -5.84
C ALA A 24 2.69 -1.44 -6.03
N ILE A 25 1.46 -1.34 -6.51
CA ILE A 25 0.76 -0.08 -6.75
C ILE A 25 -0.74 -0.24 -6.45
N ALA A 26 -1.34 0.81 -5.88
CA ALA A 26 -2.78 0.89 -5.65
C ALA A 26 -3.29 2.31 -5.91
N ILE A 27 -4.59 2.44 -6.18
CA ILE A 27 -5.28 3.71 -6.36
C ILE A 27 -6.41 3.79 -5.32
N SER A 28 -6.56 4.96 -4.69
CA SER A 28 -7.64 5.22 -3.73
C SER A 28 -9.02 5.18 -4.40
N SER A 29 -10.07 4.91 -3.62
CA SER A 29 -11.45 4.81 -4.12
C SER A 29 -11.97 6.10 -4.75
N ASP A 30 -11.50 7.25 -4.28
CA ASP A 30 -11.83 8.56 -4.84
C ASP A 30 -10.96 8.96 -6.04
N ASN A 31 -10.03 8.09 -6.46
CA ASN A 31 -9.04 8.28 -7.53
C ASN A 31 -8.08 9.46 -7.31
N LYS A 32 -7.96 9.99 -6.10
CA LYS A 32 -7.10 11.15 -5.81
C LYS A 32 -5.68 10.78 -5.41
N LEU A 33 -5.46 9.59 -4.86
CA LEU A 33 -4.14 9.12 -4.44
C LEU A 33 -3.71 7.88 -5.19
N VAL A 34 -2.42 7.85 -5.52
CA VAL A 34 -1.72 6.65 -5.98
C VAL A 34 -0.70 6.27 -4.93
N ALA A 35 -0.82 5.07 -4.36
CA ALA A 35 0.19 4.47 -3.50
C ALA A 35 1.10 3.55 -4.30
N CYS A 36 2.40 3.56 -4.02
CA CYS A 36 3.30 2.55 -4.55
C CYS A 36 4.43 2.23 -3.57
N VAL A 37 4.98 1.04 -3.71
CA VAL A 37 6.11 0.54 -2.91
C VAL A 37 7.30 0.33 -3.85
N ASP A 38 8.47 0.83 -3.45
CA ASP A 38 9.70 0.66 -4.24
C ASP A 38 10.47 -0.63 -3.89
N LEU A 39 11.44 -0.95 -4.73
CA LEU A 39 12.39 -2.06 -4.55
C LEU A 39 13.68 -1.63 -3.84
N HIS A 40 13.68 -0.50 -3.13
CA HIS A 40 14.79 -0.09 -2.27
C HIS A 40 14.91 -1.02 -1.05
N ASP A 41 16.06 -1.07 -0.40
CA ASP A 41 16.28 -1.92 0.79
C ASP A 41 15.36 -1.59 1.97
N ASP A 42 14.88 -0.35 2.04
CA ASP A 42 13.87 0.09 3.02
C ASP A 42 12.42 -0.12 2.55
N HIS A 43 12.21 -0.60 1.32
CA HIS A 43 10.89 -0.79 0.71
C HIS A 43 9.97 0.40 0.98
N ASN A 44 10.40 1.61 0.57
CA ASN A 44 9.66 2.82 0.87
C ASN A 44 8.28 2.80 0.23
N ILE A 45 7.30 3.33 0.97
CA ILE A 45 5.97 3.61 0.43
C ILE A 45 5.89 5.09 0.05
N TYR A 46 5.23 5.34 -1.07
CA TYR A 46 4.99 6.67 -1.63
C TYR A 46 3.50 6.86 -1.86
N PHE A 47 3.01 8.03 -1.53
CA PHE A 47 1.66 8.47 -1.85
C PHE A 47 1.77 9.70 -2.74
N PHE A 48 1.17 9.65 -3.92
CA PHE A 48 1.15 10.72 -4.89
C PHE A 48 -0.26 11.22 -5.11
N ASP A 49 -0.41 12.51 -5.32
CA ASP A 49 -1.62 13.08 -5.90
C ASP A 49 -1.76 12.59 -7.35
N ALA A 50 -2.92 12.02 -7.66
CA ALA A 50 -3.11 11.33 -8.95
C ALA A 50 -3.21 12.30 -10.12
N ASP A 51 -3.71 13.51 -9.90
CA ASP A 51 -3.91 14.50 -10.94
C ASP A 51 -2.62 15.27 -11.27
N SER A 52 -1.95 15.77 -10.24
CA SER A 52 -0.72 16.56 -10.41
C SER A 52 0.55 15.70 -10.52
N GLY A 53 0.51 14.46 -10.02
CA GLY A 53 1.70 13.60 -9.89
C GLY A 53 2.66 14.03 -8.79
N SER A 54 2.25 14.97 -7.94
CA SER A 54 3.06 15.48 -6.83
C SER A 54 3.17 14.47 -5.71
N LEU A 55 4.34 14.36 -5.11
CA LEU A 55 4.54 13.54 -3.93
C LEU A 55 3.84 14.17 -2.72
N VAL A 56 2.87 13.46 -2.15
CA VAL A 56 2.12 13.88 -0.95
C VAL A 56 2.84 13.44 0.32
N TRP A 57 3.25 12.18 0.35
CA TRP A 57 3.95 11.60 1.49
C TRP A 57 4.84 10.44 1.05
N LYS A 58 5.99 10.33 1.70
CA LYS A 58 6.90 9.18 1.59
C LYS A 58 7.31 8.75 2.98
N GLU A 59 7.33 7.45 3.21
CA GLU A 59 7.80 6.89 4.48
C GLU A 59 8.57 5.59 4.22
N LYS A 60 9.38 5.18 5.20
CA LYS A 60 9.99 3.87 5.22
C LYS A 60 8.92 2.80 5.41
N GLY A 61 8.80 1.90 4.46
CA GLY A 61 7.83 0.82 4.48
C GLY A 61 8.19 -0.24 5.51
N ASP A 62 9.13 -1.11 5.17
CA ASP A 62 9.67 -2.13 6.07
C ASP A 62 11.08 -2.53 5.63
N THR A 63 11.88 -3.07 6.55
CA THR A 63 13.17 -3.70 6.22
C THR A 63 13.00 -5.04 5.52
N ASN A 64 11.85 -5.69 5.73
CA ASN A 64 11.47 -6.91 5.04
C ASN A 64 10.69 -6.58 3.77
N LYS A 65 10.74 -7.50 2.82
CA LYS A 65 10.09 -7.34 1.52
C LYS A 65 8.58 -7.13 1.66
N ILE A 66 8.08 -6.08 1.04
CA ILE A 66 6.64 -5.81 0.88
C ILE A 66 6.20 -6.46 -0.43
N PHE A 67 5.07 -7.17 -0.42
CA PHE A 67 4.54 -7.87 -1.59
C PHE A 67 3.37 -7.14 -2.21
N ASP A 68 2.53 -6.51 -1.39
CA ASP A 68 1.30 -5.89 -1.86
C ASP A 68 0.98 -4.59 -1.11
N VAL A 69 0.22 -3.72 -1.76
CA VAL A 69 -0.38 -2.50 -1.21
C VAL A 69 -1.80 -2.36 -1.74
N THR A 70 -2.76 -2.06 -0.87
CA THR A 70 -4.14 -1.79 -1.28
C THR A 70 -4.77 -0.72 -0.40
N PHE A 71 -5.77 0.00 -0.94
CA PHE A 71 -6.54 0.99 -0.20
C PHE A 71 -7.82 0.37 0.38
N ASN A 72 -8.23 0.88 1.54
CA ASN A 72 -9.56 0.65 2.08
C ASN A 72 -10.57 1.52 1.30
N HIS A 73 -11.48 0.87 0.60
CA HIS A 73 -12.48 1.55 -0.22
C HIS A 73 -13.76 1.93 0.56
N ALA A 74 -13.88 1.52 1.82
CA ALA A 74 -15.06 1.74 2.65
C ALA A 74 -15.00 3.03 3.50
N THR A 75 -13.85 3.68 3.61
CA THR A 75 -13.59 4.70 4.64
C THR A 75 -13.94 6.15 4.24
N GLY A 76 -14.66 6.38 3.16
CA GLY A 76 -15.06 7.75 2.78
C GLY A 76 -13.85 8.72 2.70
N ASN A 77 -13.84 9.74 3.55
CA ASN A 77 -12.79 10.77 3.55
C ASN A 77 -11.53 10.37 4.31
N ASP A 78 -11.56 9.30 5.11
CA ASP A 78 -10.42 8.87 5.92
C ASP A 78 -9.66 7.77 5.18
N LEU A 79 -8.91 8.19 4.17
CA LEU A 79 -8.17 7.28 3.29
C LEU A 79 -7.19 6.43 4.10
N GLN A 80 -7.36 5.13 4.04
CA GLN A 80 -6.48 4.15 4.64
C GLN A 80 -5.92 3.22 3.57
N ALA A 81 -4.65 2.85 3.73
CA ALA A 81 -4.02 1.83 2.92
C ALA A 81 -3.39 0.76 3.82
N VAL A 82 -3.15 -0.42 3.27
CA VAL A 82 -2.41 -1.48 3.95
C VAL A 82 -1.27 -1.95 3.06
N THR A 83 -0.14 -2.26 3.67
CA THR A 83 0.96 -3.00 3.04
C THR A 83 1.16 -4.31 3.75
N VAL A 84 1.43 -5.36 2.97
CA VAL A 84 1.71 -6.69 3.48
C VAL A 84 2.98 -7.26 2.86
N GLY A 85 3.65 -8.13 3.60
CA GLY A 85 4.89 -8.72 3.13
C GLY A 85 5.47 -9.75 4.08
N THR A 86 6.79 -9.89 4.07
CA THR A 86 7.50 -10.87 4.89
C THR A 86 7.37 -10.52 6.36
N LYS A 87 6.61 -11.31 7.10
CA LYS A 87 6.41 -11.21 8.56
C LYS A 87 5.87 -9.86 9.04
N HIS A 88 5.12 -9.14 8.21
CA HIS A 88 4.52 -7.86 8.63
C HIS A 88 3.24 -7.53 7.87
N ILE A 89 2.42 -6.72 8.53
CA ILE A 89 1.32 -5.94 7.97
C ILE A 89 1.38 -4.55 8.59
N LYS A 90 1.17 -3.50 7.79
CA LYS A 90 1.12 -2.10 8.26
C LYS A 90 -0.07 -1.39 7.65
N PHE A 91 -0.75 -0.62 8.49
CA PHE A 91 -1.87 0.24 8.13
C PHE A 91 -1.41 1.68 8.06
N TRP A 92 -1.71 2.35 6.97
CA TRP A 92 -1.25 3.69 6.63
C TRP A 92 -2.43 4.64 6.57
N SER A 93 -2.27 5.83 7.16
CA SER A 93 -3.23 6.93 7.09
C SER A 93 -2.57 8.12 6.39
N PRO A 94 -2.63 8.22 5.05
CA PRO A 94 -1.89 9.24 4.28
C PRO A 94 -2.23 10.67 4.67
N ASN A 95 -3.48 10.95 5.02
CA ASN A 95 -3.94 12.28 5.44
C ASN A 95 -3.31 12.71 6.78
N ALA A 96 -3.18 11.78 7.73
CA ALA A 96 -2.55 12.02 9.02
C ALA A 96 -1.03 11.86 8.98
N LYS A 97 -0.48 11.31 7.90
CA LYS A 97 0.93 10.89 7.76
C LYS A 97 1.36 9.97 8.90
N ASP A 98 0.51 8.99 9.21
CA ASP A 98 0.70 8.03 10.31
C ASP A 98 0.68 6.59 9.81
N CYS A 99 1.33 5.71 10.56
CA CYS A 99 1.46 4.29 10.27
C CYS A 99 1.35 3.45 11.54
N LYS A 100 0.51 2.41 11.50
CA LYS A 100 0.36 1.43 12.58
C LYS A 100 0.73 0.04 12.10
N LYS A 101 1.50 -0.69 12.92
CA LYS A 101 1.77 -2.12 12.67
C LYS A 101 0.59 -2.95 13.12
N GLY A 102 0.20 -3.95 12.34
CA GLY A 102 -0.72 -4.99 12.78
C GLY A 102 -0.10 -5.81 13.91
N LEU A 103 -0.90 -6.10 14.93
CA LEU A 103 -0.48 -6.87 16.10
C LEU A 103 -0.97 -8.30 15.95
N PHE A 104 -0.04 -9.24 15.96
CA PHE A 104 -0.35 -10.66 16.06
C PHE A 104 -0.71 -11.00 17.51
N GLY A 105 -1.67 -11.91 17.71
CA GLY A 105 -2.00 -12.41 19.03
C GLY A 105 -0.79 -13.05 19.72
N LYS A 106 -0.79 -13.10 21.07
CA LYS A 106 0.33 -13.65 21.87
C LYS A 106 0.72 -15.10 21.53
N SER A 107 -0.19 -15.85 20.96
CA SER A 107 -0.02 -17.27 20.62
C SER A 107 0.25 -17.53 19.14
N GLU A 108 0.23 -16.51 18.29
CA GLU A 108 0.37 -16.69 16.84
C GLU A 108 1.80 -16.40 16.38
N LEU A 109 2.33 -17.36 15.62
CA LEU A 109 3.61 -17.16 14.91
C LEU A 109 3.43 -16.11 13.82
N GLN A 110 4.30 -15.12 13.81
CA GLN A 110 4.36 -14.09 12.79
C GLN A 110 4.57 -14.73 11.42
N THR A 111 3.54 -14.71 10.57
CA THR A 111 3.59 -15.24 9.21
C THR A 111 3.85 -14.14 8.18
N SER A 112 4.20 -14.54 6.96
CA SER A 112 4.28 -13.64 5.82
C SER A 112 2.93 -13.59 5.11
N PHE A 113 2.58 -12.43 4.54
CA PHE A 113 1.34 -12.22 3.80
C PHE A 113 1.66 -11.90 2.35
N ALA A 114 1.04 -12.63 1.42
CA ALA A 114 1.26 -12.48 -0.02
C ALA A 114 0.39 -11.39 -0.64
N CYS A 115 -0.83 -11.19 -0.12
CA CYS A 115 -1.82 -10.27 -0.66
C CYS A 115 -2.74 -9.73 0.44
N ALA A 116 -3.39 -8.60 0.14
CA ALA A 116 -4.41 -8.01 1.00
C ALA A 116 -5.60 -7.52 0.17
N ALA A 117 -6.79 -7.56 0.77
CA ALA A 117 -8.01 -7.00 0.20
C ALA A 117 -8.90 -6.43 1.30
N TYR A 118 -9.70 -5.43 0.98
CA TYR A 118 -10.73 -4.91 1.86
C TYR A 118 -12.12 -5.28 1.35
N ASP A 119 -13.03 -5.54 2.28
CA ASP A 119 -14.45 -5.63 1.95
C ASP A 119 -15.10 -4.23 1.94
N ASN A 120 -16.40 -4.19 1.61
CA ASN A 120 -17.18 -2.95 1.57
C ASN A 120 -17.52 -2.37 2.95
N LYS A 121 -17.15 -3.05 4.04
CA LYS A 121 -17.29 -2.60 5.42
C LYS A 121 -15.97 -2.09 6.01
N GLY A 122 -14.88 -2.18 5.25
CA GLY A 122 -13.56 -1.76 5.68
C GLY A 122 -12.78 -2.81 6.47
N VAL A 123 -13.23 -4.06 6.47
CA VAL A 123 -12.49 -5.17 7.07
C VAL A 123 -11.38 -5.62 6.11
N CYS A 124 -10.17 -5.70 6.61
CA CYS A 124 -9.01 -6.15 5.82
C CYS A 124 -8.82 -7.67 5.95
N TYR A 125 -8.65 -8.32 4.81
CA TYR A 125 -8.33 -9.75 4.70
C TYR A 125 -6.94 -9.91 4.10
N THR A 126 -6.13 -10.81 4.67
CA THR A 126 -4.78 -11.09 4.15
C THR A 126 -4.56 -12.57 3.96
N GLY A 127 -3.91 -12.93 2.86
CA GLY A 127 -3.51 -14.32 2.56
C GLY A 127 -2.15 -14.64 3.19
N GLY A 128 -2.15 -15.53 4.18
CA GLY A 128 -0.95 -15.96 4.88
C GLY A 128 -0.18 -17.08 4.17
N ALA A 129 1.14 -17.10 4.29
CA ALA A 129 2.01 -18.15 3.76
C ALA A 129 1.82 -19.52 4.45
N ASN A 130 1.02 -19.56 5.50
CA ASN A 130 0.65 -20.75 6.25
C ASN A 130 -0.73 -21.33 5.85
N SER A 131 -1.24 -20.97 4.68
CA SER A 131 -2.54 -21.40 4.14
C SER A 131 -3.76 -20.88 4.92
N LEU A 132 -3.60 -19.83 5.72
CA LEU A 132 -4.69 -19.20 6.47
C LEU A 132 -5.03 -17.83 5.89
N ILE A 133 -6.30 -17.45 6.05
CA ILE A 133 -6.75 -16.08 5.82
C ILE A 133 -6.88 -15.38 7.18
N TYR A 134 -6.27 -14.23 7.31
CA TYR A 134 -6.35 -13.41 8.51
C TYR A 134 -7.31 -12.24 8.27
N VAL A 135 -8.02 -11.87 9.33
CA VAL A 135 -9.00 -10.78 9.34
C VAL A 135 -8.54 -9.72 10.34
N TRP A 136 -8.53 -8.46 9.91
CA TRP A 136 -7.99 -7.31 10.65
C TRP A 136 -9.01 -6.21 10.83
#